data_3f202031b4a4df9da6d4dc2255ee2887
#
_entry.id   3f202031b4a4df9da6d4dc2255ee2887
#
_cell.length_a   1.000
_cell.length_b   1.000
_cell.length_c   1.000
_cell.angle_alpha   90.00
_cell.angle_beta   90.00
_cell.angle_gamma   90.00
#
_symmetry.space_group_name_H-M   'P 1'
#
loop_
_entity.id
_entity.type
_entity.pdbx_description
1 polymer ?
#
loop_
_entity_poly.entity_id
_entity_poly.type
_entity_poly.pdbx_seq_one_letter_code
_entity_poly.pdbx_strand_id
1 'polypeptide(L)'
;MDDDIIEFVIAQDRKYSMDHLWFQQKDQKLMIGVSEFLRVEIGDVLRVILPQAETEIDEGGSLFSLWTADEKVSLTSPFSGVISDVNGEVEINPDLVNDSAYNDGWIILLEPHELQ
;
A
#
# COMPACT_ATOMS: atom_id res chain seq x y z
N MET A 1 -14.34 10.74 11.31
CA MET A 1 -13.36 10.50 11.39
C MET A 1 -13.13 9.29 11.81
N ASP A 2 -12.45 8.79 11.87
CA ASP A 2 -12.25 7.73 12.11
C ASP A 2 -11.60 7.44 13.14
N ASP A 3 -12.06 7.10 13.88
CA ASP A 3 -11.63 6.92 15.01
C ASP A 3 -11.18 5.63 15.23
N ASP A 4 -11.17 4.82 14.36
CA ASP A 4 -10.61 3.64 14.52
C ASP A 4 -9.23 3.75 14.55
N ILE A 5 -8.69 4.84 14.75
CA ILE A 5 -7.33 5.03 14.74
C ILE A 5 -6.67 4.28 15.78
N ILE A 6 -5.75 3.47 15.43
CA ILE A 6 -5.00 2.69 16.34
C ILE A 6 -3.77 3.41 16.74
N GLU A 7 -3.40 3.29 17.97
CA GLU A 7 -2.26 4.00 18.46
C GLU A 7 -1.02 3.25 18.23
N PHE A 8 -0.66 3.00 17.03
CA PHE A 8 0.64 2.46 16.72
C PHE A 8 1.49 3.60 16.24
N VAL A 9 2.59 3.34 15.68
CA VAL A 9 3.41 4.34 15.03
C VAL A 9 2.70 4.66 13.74
N ILE A 10 1.98 5.75 13.70
CA ILE A 10 1.16 6.12 12.57
C ILE A 10 1.63 7.46 12.04
N ALA A 11 1.83 7.52 10.73
CA ALA A 11 2.19 8.77 10.11
C ALA A 11 0.97 9.68 10.08
N GLN A 12 1.10 10.88 10.60
CA GLN A 12 -0.03 11.76 10.78
C GLN A 12 -0.54 12.37 9.50
N ASP A 13 0.27 12.39 8.47
CA ASP A 13 -0.10 13.03 7.21
C ASP A 13 -0.66 12.05 6.21
N ARG A 14 -1.05 10.86 6.63
CA ARG A 14 -1.56 9.85 5.71
C ARG A 14 -2.91 9.36 6.18
N LYS A 15 -3.65 8.79 5.25
CA LYS A 15 -4.92 8.16 5.56
C LYS A 15 -4.77 6.65 5.45
N TYR A 16 -5.67 5.91 6.04
CA TYR A 16 -5.56 4.47 6.12
C TYR A 16 -6.85 3.80 5.65
N SER A 17 -6.72 2.71 4.91
CA SER A 17 -7.88 1.97 4.44
C SER A 17 -8.24 0.89 5.44
N MET A 18 -9.35 0.21 5.21
CA MET A 18 -9.78 -0.88 6.08
C MET A 18 -8.82 -2.05 6.02
N ASP A 19 -8.05 -2.19 4.95
CA ASP A 19 -7.06 -3.24 4.87
C ASP A 19 -5.74 -2.80 5.48
N HIS A 20 -5.74 -1.65 6.15
CA HIS A 20 -4.56 -1.11 6.81
C HIS A 20 -3.44 -0.73 5.83
N LEU A 21 -3.83 -0.31 4.65
CA LEU A 21 -2.89 0.34 3.74
C LEU A 21 -2.91 1.83 4.05
N TRP A 22 -1.77 2.49 3.91
CA TRP A 22 -1.77 3.94 4.01
C TRP A 22 -1.81 4.53 2.61
N PHE A 23 -2.38 5.72 2.49
CA PHE A 23 -2.31 6.44 1.22
C PHE A 23 -2.16 7.92 1.50
N GLN A 24 -1.45 8.58 0.62
CA GLN A 24 -1.14 9.99 0.73
C GLN A 24 -1.33 10.62 -0.63
N GLN A 25 -2.05 11.72 -0.68
CA GLN A 25 -2.28 12.40 -1.95
C GLN A 25 -1.03 13.15 -2.36
N LYS A 26 -0.62 12.97 -3.60
CA LYS A 26 0.50 13.67 -4.17
C LYS A 26 0.04 14.19 -5.51
N ASP A 27 -0.27 15.47 -5.59
CA ASP A 27 -0.84 16.11 -6.77
C ASP A 27 -2.17 15.43 -7.08
N GLN A 28 -2.31 14.83 -8.24
CA GLN A 28 -3.54 14.19 -8.64
C GLN A 28 -3.48 12.69 -8.41
N LYS A 29 -2.51 12.21 -7.67
CA LYS A 29 -2.30 10.77 -7.51
C LYS A 29 -2.25 10.39 -6.04
N LEU A 30 -2.42 9.10 -5.77
CA LEU A 30 -2.33 8.59 -4.42
C LEU A 30 -1.14 7.63 -4.33
N MET A 31 -0.26 7.90 -3.39
CA MET A 31 0.83 7.00 -3.09
C MET A 31 0.33 6.03 -2.03
N ILE A 32 0.51 4.75 -2.24
CA ILE A 32 -0.06 3.71 -1.38
C ILE A 32 1.03 2.79 -0.87
N GLY A 33 0.95 2.44 0.39
CA GLY A 33 1.89 1.51 0.99
C GLY A 33 1.26 0.74 2.13
N VAL A 34 2.06 -0.08 2.78
CA VAL A 34 1.63 -0.95 3.87
C VAL A 34 1.80 -0.20 5.18
N SER A 35 0.76 -0.19 6.02
CA SER A 35 0.87 0.49 7.30
C SER A 35 1.70 -0.36 8.26
N GLU A 36 2.23 0.28 9.30
CA GLU A 36 2.94 -0.44 10.33
C GLU A 36 2.02 -1.43 11.03
N PHE A 37 0.77 -1.10 11.17
CA PHE A 37 -0.17 -1.99 11.81
C PHE A 37 -0.28 -3.31 11.03
N LEU A 38 -0.41 -3.23 9.72
CA LEU A 38 -0.51 -4.43 8.91
C LEU A 38 0.79 -5.23 8.98
N ARG A 39 1.92 -4.55 8.92
CA ARG A 39 3.20 -5.23 8.95
C ARG A 39 3.40 -5.99 10.26
N VAL A 40 2.98 -5.40 11.37
CA VAL A 40 3.10 -6.07 12.65
C VAL A 40 2.20 -7.32 12.68
N GLU A 41 1.02 -7.20 12.10
CA GLU A 41 0.08 -8.30 12.12
C GLU A 41 0.53 -9.48 11.28
N ILE A 42 1.10 -9.25 10.11
CA ILE A 42 1.46 -10.33 9.21
C ILE A 42 2.92 -10.76 9.31
N GLY A 43 3.73 -9.98 10.01
CA GLY A 43 5.14 -10.28 10.15
C GLY A 43 5.96 -9.69 9.02
N ASP A 44 7.22 -10.04 8.94
CA ASP A 44 8.12 -9.47 7.94
C ASP A 44 7.72 -9.88 6.53
N VAL A 45 7.74 -8.93 5.63
CA VAL A 45 7.46 -9.17 4.23
C VAL A 45 8.71 -9.72 3.58
N LEU A 46 8.59 -10.88 2.95
CA LEU A 46 9.72 -11.52 2.28
C LEU A 46 9.69 -11.32 0.78
N ARG A 47 8.53 -10.99 0.23
CA ARG A 47 8.41 -10.79 -1.21
C ARG A 47 7.21 -9.92 -1.50
N VAL A 48 7.34 -9.04 -2.48
CA VAL A 48 6.25 -8.18 -2.92
C VAL A 48 5.96 -8.50 -4.37
N ILE A 49 4.69 -8.72 -4.70
CA ILE A 49 4.28 -8.99 -6.08
C ILE A 49 3.49 -7.78 -6.55
N LEU A 50 4.03 -7.07 -7.51
CA LEU A 50 3.47 -5.80 -7.97
C LEU A 50 2.65 -5.99 -9.24
N PRO A 51 1.63 -5.14 -9.47
CA PRO A 51 0.95 -5.13 -10.75
C PRO A 51 1.81 -4.39 -11.77
N GLN A 52 1.34 -4.36 -13.00
CA GLN A 52 2.03 -3.61 -14.04
C GLN A 52 1.52 -2.18 -14.04
N ALA A 53 2.42 -1.25 -14.33
CA ALA A 53 2.03 0.15 -14.49
C ALA A 53 1.05 0.28 -15.65
N GLU A 54 0.20 1.30 -15.54
CA GLU A 54 -0.80 1.61 -16.56
C GLU A 54 -1.91 0.58 -16.65
N THR A 55 -2.12 -0.20 -15.62
CA THR A 55 -3.22 -1.14 -15.54
C THR A 55 -4.39 -0.48 -14.83
N GLU A 56 -5.60 -0.73 -15.34
CA GLU A 56 -6.79 -0.22 -14.68
C GLU A 56 -7.20 -1.10 -13.54
N ILE A 57 -7.59 -0.50 -12.42
CA ILE A 57 -7.95 -1.22 -11.22
C ILE A 57 -9.33 -0.75 -10.78
N ASP A 58 -10.19 -1.67 -10.40
CA ASP A 58 -11.48 -1.33 -9.82
C ASP A 58 -11.37 -1.29 -8.30
N GLU A 59 -12.24 -0.51 -7.69
CA GLU A 59 -12.29 -0.51 -6.23
C GLU A 59 -12.60 -1.93 -5.76
N GLY A 60 -11.84 -2.43 -4.81
CA GLY A 60 -11.98 -3.80 -4.35
C GLY A 60 -11.21 -4.81 -5.19
N GLY A 61 -10.64 -4.37 -6.30
CA GLY A 61 -9.86 -5.28 -7.14
C GLY A 61 -8.49 -5.53 -6.54
N SER A 62 -7.84 -6.58 -7.02
CA SER A 62 -6.53 -6.97 -6.50
C SER A 62 -5.49 -5.92 -6.83
N LEU A 63 -4.79 -5.44 -5.86
CA LEU A 63 -3.81 -4.36 -6.03
C LEU A 63 -2.39 -4.90 -6.03
N PHE A 64 -2.00 -5.57 -5.00
CA PHE A 64 -0.67 -6.20 -4.94
C PHE A 64 -0.73 -7.29 -3.87
N SER A 65 0.31 -8.10 -3.80
CA SER A 65 0.38 -9.18 -2.82
C SER A 65 1.69 -9.15 -2.08
N LEU A 66 1.67 -9.64 -0.87
CA LEU A 66 2.86 -9.75 -0.03
C LEU A 66 2.99 -11.19 0.42
N TRP A 67 4.22 -11.68 0.45
CA TRP A 67 4.50 -13.00 0.98
C TRP A 67 5.25 -12.84 2.29
N THR A 68 4.82 -13.57 3.29
CA THR A 68 5.55 -13.65 4.55
C THR A 68 5.99 -15.09 4.73
N ALA A 69 6.57 -15.41 5.86
CA ALA A 69 7.00 -16.79 6.10
C ALA A 69 5.81 -17.73 6.18
N ASP A 70 4.64 -17.23 6.58
CA ASP A 70 3.50 -18.08 6.83
C ASP A 70 2.40 -18.01 5.78
N GLU A 71 2.31 -16.94 5.01
CA GLU A 71 1.14 -16.79 4.17
C GLU A 71 1.36 -15.78 3.05
N LYS A 72 0.46 -15.79 2.10
CA LYS A 72 0.39 -14.79 1.06
C LYS A 72 -0.78 -13.89 1.38
N VAL A 73 -0.56 -12.61 1.44
CA VAL A 73 -1.59 -11.63 1.75
C VAL A 73 -1.87 -10.82 0.50
N SER A 74 -3.11 -10.86 0.02
CA SER A 74 -3.49 -10.07 -1.16
C SER A 74 -4.22 -8.83 -0.70
N LEU A 75 -3.80 -7.69 -1.19
CA LEU A 75 -4.38 -6.42 -0.80
C LEU A 75 -5.24 -5.89 -1.93
N THR A 76 -6.35 -5.26 -1.57
CA THR A 76 -7.27 -4.74 -2.57
C THR A 76 -7.21 -3.22 -2.60
N SER A 77 -7.59 -2.67 -3.73
CA SER A 77 -7.54 -1.23 -3.91
C SER A 77 -8.71 -0.55 -3.24
N PRO A 78 -8.48 0.51 -2.47
CA PRO A 78 -9.57 1.28 -1.89
C PRO A 78 -10.25 2.21 -2.90
N PHE A 79 -9.68 2.35 -4.09
CA PHE A 79 -10.22 3.27 -5.09
C PHE A 79 -10.13 2.66 -6.48
N SER A 80 -11.01 3.07 -7.37
CA SER A 80 -10.85 2.74 -8.78
C SER A 80 -9.94 3.75 -9.42
N GLY A 81 -9.11 3.32 -10.35
CA GLY A 81 -8.19 4.21 -11.02
C GLY A 81 -7.22 3.44 -11.89
N VAL A 82 -6.12 4.10 -12.22
CA VAL A 82 -5.08 3.52 -13.05
C VAL A 82 -3.79 3.49 -12.26
N ILE A 83 -3.09 2.37 -12.31
CA ILE A 83 -1.77 2.26 -11.70
C ILE A 83 -0.84 3.16 -12.50
N SER A 84 -0.41 4.26 -11.91
CA SER A 84 0.45 5.19 -12.59
C SER A 84 1.90 4.74 -12.54
N ASP A 85 2.32 4.16 -11.42
CA ASP A 85 3.68 3.70 -11.28
C ASP A 85 3.75 2.69 -10.14
N VAL A 86 4.81 1.91 -10.10
CA VAL A 86 5.04 0.96 -9.03
C VAL A 86 6.47 1.13 -8.55
N ASN A 87 6.71 0.81 -7.29
CA ASN A 87 8.05 0.94 -6.73
C ASN A 87 8.79 -0.38 -6.92
N GLY A 88 9.51 -0.49 -8.00
CA GLY A 88 10.24 -1.73 -8.29
C GLY A 88 11.30 -2.06 -7.27
N GLU A 89 11.73 -1.09 -6.47
CA GLU A 89 12.76 -1.35 -5.46
C GLU A 89 12.28 -2.31 -4.38
N VAL A 90 10.98 -2.30 -4.08
CA VAL A 90 10.50 -3.21 -3.04
C VAL A 90 10.45 -4.65 -3.51
N GLU A 91 10.43 -4.88 -4.83
CA GLU A 91 10.51 -6.24 -5.35
C GLU A 91 11.92 -6.76 -5.20
N ILE A 92 12.90 -5.91 -5.39
CA ILE A 92 14.28 -6.28 -5.28
C ILE A 92 14.69 -6.38 -3.82
N ASN A 93 14.19 -5.47 -3.00
CA ASN A 93 14.56 -5.39 -1.59
C ASN A 93 13.31 -5.23 -0.73
N PRO A 94 12.63 -6.32 -0.41
CA PRO A 94 11.39 -6.22 0.39
C PRO A 94 11.60 -5.63 1.78
N ASP A 95 12.84 -5.58 2.27
CA ASP A 95 13.08 -4.97 3.57
C ASP A 95 12.72 -3.50 3.60
N LEU A 96 12.61 -2.86 2.46
CA LEU A 96 12.15 -1.48 2.42
C LEU A 96 10.73 -1.36 2.99
N VAL A 97 9.90 -2.36 2.75
CA VAL A 97 8.56 -2.37 3.30
C VAL A 97 8.61 -2.59 4.81
N ASN A 98 9.54 -3.41 5.27
CA ASN A 98 9.65 -3.70 6.69
C ASN A 98 10.26 -2.55 7.47
N ASP A 99 11.24 -1.88 6.88
CA ASP A 99 12.01 -0.88 7.60
C ASP A 99 11.61 0.56 7.32
N SER A 100 10.99 0.82 6.19
CA SER A 100 10.69 2.19 5.79
C SER A 100 9.34 2.25 5.09
N ALA A 101 8.33 1.68 5.72
CA ALA A 101 7.01 1.49 5.11
C ALA A 101 6.36 2.79 4.65
N TYR A 102 6.66 3.91 5.32
CA TYR A 102 6.03 5.18 4.99
C TYR A 102 6.85 6.05 4.05
N ASN A 103 8.04 5.63 3.71
CA ASN A 103 8.90 6.41 2.82
C ASN A 103 9.38 5.55 1.66
N ASP A 104 10.57 4.97 1.78
CA ASP A 104 11.15 4.22 0.68
C ASP A 104 10.38 2.95 0.36
N GLY A 105 9.54 2.51 1.28
CA GLY A 105 8.74 1.31 1.09
C GLY A 105 7.37 1.55 0.48
N TRP A 106 7.13 2.70 -0.14
CA TRP A 106 5.87 2.90 -0.85
C TRP A 106 5.75 1.85 -1.96
N ILE A 107 4.55 1.49 -2.32
CA ILE A 107 4.36 0.38 -3.24
C ILE A 107 3.76 0.80 -4.57
N ILE A 108 2.69 1.57 -4.54
CA ILE A 108 1.93 1.90 -5.75
C ILE A 108 1.65 3.38 -5.80
N LEU A 109 1.68 3.94 -7.01
CA LEU A 109 1.18 5.29 -7.24
C LEU A 109 -0.04 5.13 -8.14
N LEU A 110 -1.19 5.49 -7.62
CA LEU A 110 -2.47 5.28 -8.28
C LEU A 110 -3.08 6.62 -8.67
N GLU A 111 -3.57 6.70 -9.90
CA GLU A 111 -4.32 7.88 -10.32
C GLU A 111 -5.80 7.52 -10.24
N PRO A 112 -6.53 8.00 -9.23
CA PRO A 112 -7.91 7.59 -9.07
C PRO A 112 -8.81 8.22 -10.12
N HIS A 113 -9.89 7.52 -10.46
CA HIS A 113 -10.83 8.07 -11.44
C HIS A 113 -11.54 9.27 -10.86
N GLU A 114 -11.81 9.24 -9.56
CA GLU A 114 -12.41 10.39 -8.91
C GLU A 114 -11.61 10.73 -7.69
N LEU A 115 -11.14 11.95 -7.62
CA LEU A 115 -10.35 12.38 -6.50
C LEU A 115 -11.24 13.20 -5.59
N GLN A 116 -11.31 12.86 -4.34
CA GLN A 116 -12.18 13.57 -3.43
C GLN A 116 -11.43 14.44 -2.47
#